data_1f06196a02222fe06a5e63d6222b1b81
#
_entry.id   1f06196a02222fe06a5e63d6222b1b81
#
_cell.length_a   1.000
_cell.length_b   1.000
_cell.length_c   1.000
_cell.angle_alpha   90.00
_cell.angle_beta   90.00
_cell.angle_gamma   90.00
#
_symmetry.space_group_name_H-M   'P 1'
#
loop_
_entity.id
_entity.type
_entity.pdbx_description
1 polymer ?
#
loop_
_entity_poly.entity_id
_entity_poly.type
_entity_poly.pdbx_seq_one_letter_code
_entity_poly.pdbx_strand_id
1 'polypeptide(L)'
;MIALLAIAQVAFVAAGAAPVSSPKRAPAGAPAPPTHVEADSIEYQYKDRRTVMTGKPLVKFTREGAVLVCRKMVADHDESGDIHHAVCEGDVKLTRGEKVVTCKRATYDAPTNKIVCRGDPVLHDGPSIMYCEEVIYDIEQDKVFLKQGRGTLVQKPGQKVPGKKEKAQ
;
A
#
# COMPACT_ATOMS: atom_id res chain seq x y z
N MET A 1 14.17 -28.34 -72.62
CA MET A 1 14.86 -28.45 -71.33
C MET A 1 14.20 -27.47 -70.44
N ILE A 2 13.29 -27.89 -69.56
CA ILE A 2 12.51 -27.08 -68.66
C ILE A 2 13.04 -27.36 -67.29
N ALA A 3 13.66 -26.36 -66.64
CA ALA A 3 14.14 -26.45 -65.27
C ALA A 3 13.01 -26.02 -64.27
N LEU A 4 12.53 -26.93 -63.47
CA LEU A 4 11.61 -26.71 -62.37
C LEU A 4 12.39 -26.14 -61.20
N LEU A 5 12.06 -24.88 -60.79
CA LEU A 5 12.50 -24.29 -59.52
C LEU A 5 11.48 -24.68 -58.44
N ALA A 6 11.89 -25.45 -57.45
CA ALA A 6 11.13 -25.76 -56.27
C ALA A 6 11.28 -24.61 -55.23
N ILE A 7 10.20 -23.93 -54.92
CA ILE A 7 10.16 -22.88 -53.87
C ILE A 7 9.81 -23.58 -52.55
N ALA A 8 10.76 -23.64 -51.63
CA ALA A 8 10.53 -24.10 -50.25
C ALA A 8 9.81 -23.00 -49.45
N GLN A 9 8.57 -23.26 -49.03
CA GLN A 9 7.84 -22.41 -48.11
C GLN A 9 8.28 -22.69 -46.68
N VAL A 10 8.91 -21.71 -46.05
CA VAL A 10 9.22 -21.73 -44.62
C VAL A 10 7.98 -21.27 -43.86
N ALA A 11 7.33 -22.18 -43.13
CA ALA A 11 6.23 -21.87 -42.23
C ALA A 11 6.76 -21.15 -40.99
N PHE A 12 6.43 -19.86 -40.84
CA PHE A 12 6.72 -19.08 -39.66
C PHE A 12 5.67 -19.43 -38.58
N VAL A 13 6.07 -20.16 -37.54
CA VAL A 13 5.24 -20.44 -36.37
C VAL A 13 5.25 -19.16 -35.49
N ALA A 14 4.17 -18.41 -35.51
CA ALA A 14 3.97 -17.29 -34.62
C ALA A 14 3.76 -17.81 -33.18
N ALA A 15 4.74 -17.61 -32.30
CA ALA A 15 4.62 -17.86 -30.90
C ALA A 15 3.59 -16.85 -30.30
N GLY A 16 2.44 -17.36 -29.89
CA GLY A 16 1.38 -16.58 -29.24
C GLY A 16 1.88 -16.00 -27.93
N ALA A 17 2.08 -14.69 -27.88
CA ALA A 17 2.28 -13.97 -26.64
C ALA A 17 1.00 -14.05 -25.82
N ALA A 18 1.08 -14.65 -24.62
CA ALA A 18 -0.03 -14.66 -23.66
C ALA A 18 -0.40 -13.21 -23.29
N PRO A 19 -1.70 -12.86 -23.18
CA PRO A 19 -2.10 -11.53 -22.77
C PRO A 19 -1.64 -11.30 -21.33
N VAL A 20 -0.77 -10.32 -21.14
CA VAL A 20 -0.42 -9.79 -19.84
C VAL A 20 -1.68 -9.12 -19.31
N SER A 21 -2.31 -9.72 -18.28
CA SER A 21 -3.48 -9.15 -17.63
C SER A 21 -3.06 -7.82 -16.96
N SER A 22 -3.40 -6.71 -17.60
CA SER A 22 -3.28 -5.38 -17.01
C SER A 22 -4.08 -5.34 -15.72
N PRO A 23 -3.56 -4.76 -14.62
CA PRO A 23 -4.34 -4.58 -13.42
C PRO A 23 -5.59 -3.76 -13.76
N LYS A 24 -6.75 -4.29 -13.39
CA LYS A 24 -8.06 -3.68 -13.64
C LYS A 24 -8.10 -2.35 -12.90
N ARG A 25 -7.85 -1.27 -13.63
CA ARG A 25 -8.02 0.09 -13.13
C ARG A 25 -9.48 0.23 -12.69
N ALA A 26 -9.72 0.60 -11.44
CA ALA A 26 -11.04 0.90 -10.96
C ALA A 26 -11.72 1.93 -11.89
N PRO A 27 -13.03 1.82 -12.18
CA PRO A 27 -13.70 2.76 -13.07
C PRO A 27 -13.57 4.17 -12.51
N ALA A 28 -13.03 5.08 -13.31
CA ALA A 28 -13.00 6.50 -12.99
C ALA A 28 -14.45 6.99 -12.83
N GLY A 29 -14.87 7.29 -11.57
CA GLY A 29 -16.21 7.78 -11.28
C GLY A 29 -16.89 7.14 -10.07
N ALA A 30 -16.34 6.13 -9.42
CA ALA A 30 -16.87 5.69 -8.13
C ALA A 30 -16.50 6.74 -7.06
N PRO A 31 -17.46 7.22 -6.22
CA PRO A 31 -17.16 8.15 -5.15
C PRO A 31 -16.10 7.53 -4.24
N ALA A 32 -15.08 8.33 -3.87
CA ALA A 32 -14.06 7.89 -2.96
C ALA A 32 -14.71 7.41 -1.65
N PRO A 33 -14.25 6.29 -1.05
CA PRO A 33 -14.83 5.81 0.19
C PRO A 33 -14.73 6.87 1.29
N PRO A 34 -15.77 7.00 2.14
CA PRO A 34 -15.80 8.04 3.17
C PRO A 34 -14.64 7.87 4.14
N THR A 35 -14.04 9.00 4.49
CA THR A 35 -12.98 9.10 5.48
C THR A 35 -13.53 9.70 6.75
N HIS A 36 -13.33 9.03 7.89
CA HIS A 36 -13.70 9.54 9.20
C HIS A 36 -12.48 10.07 9.93
N VAL A 37 -12.61 11.26 10.51
CA VAL A 37 -11.55 11.91 11.30
C VAL A 37 -12.09 12.32 12.65
N GLU A 38 -11.34 12.00 13.71
CA GLU A 38 -11.58 12.45 15.08
C GLU A 38 -10.33 13.20 15.55
N ALA A 39 -10.47 14.45 16.01
CA ALA A 39 -9.38 15.29 16.49
C ALA A 39 -9.91 16.32 17.50
N ASP A 40 -9.05 16.82 18.42
CA ASP A 40 -9.44 17.89 19.35
C ASP A 40 -9.51 19.25 18.66
N SER A 41 -8.64 19.47 17.68
CA SER A 41 -8.61 20.69 16.89
C SER A 41 -8.41 20.37 15.42
N ILE A 42 -9.23 21.00 14.58
CA ILE A 42 -9.13 20.93 13.11
C ILE A 42 -9.09 22.36 12.59
N GLU A 43 -8.00 22.72 11.94
CA GLU A 43 -7.79 24.01 11.30
C GLU A 43 -7.78 23.86 9.79
N TYR A 44 -8.68 24.57 9.09
CA TYR A 44 -8.73 24.60 7.63
C TYR A 44 -8.04 25.84 7.08
N GLN A 45 -7.00 25.67 6.31
CA GLN A 45 -6.27 26.72 5.59
C GLN A 45 -6.74 26.74 4.14
N TYR A 46 -7.84 27.41 3.86
CA TYR A 46 -8.53 27.37 2.55
C TYR A 46 -7.64 27.85 1.38
N LYS A 47 -6.77 28.86 1.62
CA LYS A 47 -5.86 29.36 0.57
C LYS A 47 -4.85 28.32 0.13
N ASP A 48 -4.35 27.52 1.08
CA ASP A 48 -3.32 26.52 0.86
C ASP A 48 -3.91 25.12 0.59
N ARG A 49 -5.26 25.01 0.62
CA ARG A 49 -5.97 23.73 0.54
C ARG A 49 -5.41 22.69 1.49
N ARG A 50 -5.19 23.11 2.74
CA ARG A 50 -4.55 22.31 3.78
C ARG A 50 -5.40 22.25 5.02
N THR A 51 -5.42 21.09 5.66
CA THR A 51 -6.04 20.86 6.97
C THR A 51 -4.97 20.43 7.95
N VAL A 52 -4.90 21.09 9.09
CA VAL A 52 -4.04 20.71 10.21
C VAL A 52 -4.92 20.21 11.35
N MET A 53 -4.64 19.01 11.81
CA MET A 53 -5.38 18.35 12.87
C MET A 53 -4.43 18.00 14.01
N THR A 54 -4.86 18.29 15.24
CA THR A 54 -4.12 17.91 16.45
C THR A 54 -5.04 17.17 17.41
N GLY A 55 -4.51 16.17 18.11
CA GLY A 55 -5.28 15.33 19.02
C GLY A 55 -4.68 15.28 20.42
N LYS A 56 -5.56 15.29 21.42
CA LYS A 56 -5.25 15.02 22.82
C LYS A 56 -6.18 13.91 23.33
N PRO A 57 -5.75 12.65 23.35
CA PRO A 57 -4.35 12.23 23.17
C PRO A 57 -3.89 12.12 21.72
N LEU A 58 -4.77 11.78 20.75
CA LEU A 58 -4.38 11.50 19.37
C LEU A 58 -5.47 11.89 18.37
N VAL A 59 -5.05 12.24 17.15
CA VAL A 59 -5.90 12.29 15.96
C VAL A 59 -6.16 10.86 15.51
N LYS A 60 -7.39 10.53 15.16
CA LYS A 60 -7.77 9.24 14.60
C LYS A 60 -8.35 9.43 13.20
N PHE A 61 -7.79 8.73 12.25
CA PHE A 61 -8.19 8.72 10.85
C PHE A 61 -8.60 7.30 10.46
N THR A 62 -9.78 7.14 9.90
CA THR A 62 -10.32 5.82 9.51
C THR A 62 -10.74 5.83 8.06
N ARG A 63 -10.23 4.90 7.27
CA ARG A 63 -10.58 4.72 5.85
C ARG A 63 -10.48 3.24 5.47
N GLU A 64 -11.51 2.69 4.83
CA GLU A 64 -11.53 1.30 4.31
C GLU A 64 -11.07 0.24 5.32
N GLY A 65 -11.43 0.41 6.59
CA GLY A 65 -11.05 -0.50 7.67
C GLY A 65 -9.59 -0.36 8.16
N ALA A 66 -8.81 0.55 7.58
CA ALA A 66 -7.53 0.97 8.14
C ALA A 66 -7.77 2.12 9.13
N VAL A 67 -7.15 2.03 10.30
CA VAL A 67 -7.17 3.06 11.34
C VAL A 67 -5.76 3.57 11.56
N LEU A 68 -5.56 4.87 11.32
CA LEU A 68 -4.30 5.56 11.56
C LEU A 68 -4.49 6.54 12.71
N VAL A 69 -3.63 6.46 13.72
CA VAL A 69 -3.62 7.41 14.84
C VAL A 69 -2.27 8.07 14.97
N CYS A 70 -2.23 9.35 15.36
CA CYS A 70 -1.02 10.13 15.57
C CYS A 70 -1.31 11.39 16.41
N ARG A 71 -0.28 12.10 16.85
CA ARG A 71 -0.48 13.36 17.62
C ARG A 71 -0.91 14.50 16.73
N LYS A 72 -0.36 14.56 15.50
CA LYS A 72 -0.63 15.63 14.55
C LYS A 72 -0.76 15.03 13.16
N MET A 73 -1.75 15.48 12.41
CA MET A 73 -1.92 15.16 10.99
C MET A 73 -2.02 16.47 10.20
N VAL A 74 -1.32 16.50 9.07
CA VAL A 74 -1.45 17.56 8.07
C VAL A 74 -1.90 16.89 6.78
N ALA A 75 -3.01 17.35 6.23
CA ALA A 75 -3.57 16.84 4.98
C ALA A 75 -3.63 17.96 3.94
N ASP A 76 -3.09 17.71 2.76
CA ASP A 76 -3.23 18.57 1.59
C ASP A 76 -4.35 18.01 0.72
N HIS A 77 -5.22 18.92 0.23
CA HIS A 77 -6.39 18.56 -0.57
C HIS A 77 -6.17 18.94 -2.04
N ASP A 78 -6.76 18.17 -2.92
CA ASP A 78 -6.84 18.49 -4.34
C ASP A 78 -7.92 19.55 -4.66
N GLU A 79 -8.16 19.79 -5.95
CA GLU A 79 -9.17 20.77 -6.41
C GLU A 79 -10.61 20.33 -6.12
N SER A 80 -10.87 19.04 -5.98
CA SER A 80 -12.17 18.49 -5.60
C SER A 80 -12.42 18.51 -4.09
N GLY A 81 -11.38 18.81 -3.29
CA GLY A 81 -11.44 18.79 -1.83
C GLY A 81 -11.11 17.44 -1.20
N ASP A 82 -10.73 16.46 -2.01
CA ASP A 82 -10.28 15.15 -1.52
C ASP A 82 -8.86 15.22 -0.97
N ILE A 83 -8.53 14.38 0.01
CA ILE A 83 -7.17 14.29 0.54
C ILE A 83 -6.26 13.71 -0.54
N HIS A 84 -5.32 14.53 -1.02
CA HIS A 84 -4.31 14.13 -1.99
C HIS A 84 -3.05 13.57 -1.31
N HIS A 85 -2.63 14.20 -0.24
CA HIS A 85 -1.45 13.82 0.54
C HIS A 85 -1.71 14.07 2.03
N ALA A 86 -1.26 13.17 2.91
CA ALA A 86 -1.35 13.40 4.34
C ALA A 86 -0.10 12.92 5.06
N VAL A 87 0.29 13.67 6.10
CA VAL A 87 1.43 13.35 6.96
C VAL A 87 0.95 13.25 8.40
N CYS A 88 1.18 12.11 9.03
CA CYS A 88 0.99 11.86 10.45
C CYS A 88 2.33 11.86 11.18
N GLU A 89 2.38 12.55 12.31
CA GLU A 89 3.58 12.66 13.14
C GLU A 89 3.26 12.43 14.62
N GLY A 90 4.20 11.78 15.31
CA GLY A 90 4.17 11.50 16.74
C GLY A 90 3.25 10.35 17.13
N ASP A 91 3.84 9.31 17.72
CA ASP A 91 3.17 8.10 18.21
C ASP A 91 2.24 7.46 17.16
N VAL A 92 2.75 7.37 15.94
CA VAL A 92 1.97 6.87 14.81
C VAL A 92 1.70 5.38 14.97
N LYS A 93 0.42 5.00 14.86
CA LYS A 93 -0.03 3.61 14.84
C LYS A 93 -1.03 3.41 13.71
N LEU A 94 -0.70 2.53 12.79
CA LEU A 94 -1.57 2.05 11.71
C LEU A 94 -2.08 0.66 12.08
N THR A 95 -3.39 0.48 12.09
CA THR A 95 -4.04 -0.80 12.39
C THR A 95 -4.93 -1.23 11.24
N ARG A 96 -4.81 -2.47 10.79
CA ARG A 96 -5.75 -3.10 9.86
C ARG A 96 -5.88 -4.59 10.16
N GLY A 97 -7.07 -4.99 10.61
CA GLY A 97 -7.28 -6.34 11.11
C GLY A 97 -6.32 -6.67 12.25
N GLU A 98 -5.57 -7.78 12.12
CA GLU A 98 -4.57 -8.20 13.11
C GLU A 98 -3.20 -7.52 12.94
N LYS A 99 -3.00 -6.76 11.84
CA LYS A 99 -1.73 -6.09 11.55
C LYS A 99 -1.69 -4.73 12.23
N VAL A 100 -0.61 -4.46 12.93
CA VAL A 100 -0.35 -3.19 13.60
C VAL A 100 1.05 -2.73 13.24
N VAL A 101 1.17 -1.52 12.67
CA VAL A 101 2.45 -0.86 12.44
C VAL A 101 2.56 0.33 13.36
N THR A 102 3.65 0.43 14.10
CA THR A 102 3.99 1.62 14.90
C THR A 102 5.23 2.29 14.31
N CYS A 103 5.26 3.63 14.27
CA CYS A 103 6.40 4.40 13.76
C CYS A 103 6.36 5.85 14.26
N LYS A 104 7.35 6.68 13.91
CA LYS A 104 7.40 8.09 14.29
C LYS A 104 6.65 8.98 13.30
N ARG A 105 6.60 8.57 12.03
CA ARG A 105 5.97 9.33 10.94
C ARG A 105 5.35 8.38 9.91
N ALA A 106 4.14 8.68 9.49
CA ALA A 106 3.49 8.05 8.35
C ALA A 106 3.10 9.09 7.31
N THR A 107 3.21 8.73 6.04
CA THR A 107 2.81 9.55 4.90
C THR A 107 1.83 8.75 4.07
N TYR A 108 0.65 9.31 3.82
CA TYR A 108 -0.34 8.79 2.89
C TYR A 108 -0.26 9.55 1.57
N ASP A 109 -0.29 8.84 0.46
CA ASP A 109 -0.29 9.38 -0.89
C ASP A 109 -1.47 8.78 -1.67
N ALA A 110 -2.44 9.62 -2.01
CA ALA A 110 -3.67 9.18 -2.65
C ALA A 110 -3.47 8.64 -4.07
N PRO A 111 -2.63 9.26 -4.94
CA PRO A 111 -2.37 8.75 -6.28
C PRO A 111 -1.86 7.32 -6.33
N THR A 112 -1.04 6.94 -5.35
CA THR A 112 -0.49 5.58 -5.25
C THR A 112 -1.26 4.68 -4.29
N ASN A 113 -2.21 5.24 -3.53
CA ASN A 113 -2.99 4.61 -2.48
C ASN A 113 -2.12 3.85 -1.45
N LYS A 114 -0.99 4.48 -1.05
CA LYS A 114 -0.01 3.89 -0.15
C LYS A 114 0.19 4.70 1.12
N ILE A 115 0.46 3.98 2.20
CA ILE A 115 0.94 4.56 3.46
C ILE A 115 2.39 4.11 3.66
N VAL A 116 3.29 5.08 3.85
CA VAL A 116 4.71 4.84 4.12
C VAL A 116 5.01 5.23 5.56
N CYS A 117 5.43 4.26 6.37
CA CYS A 117 5.83 4.45 7.77
C CYS A 117 7.35 4.48 7.87
N ARG A 118 7.89 5.50 8.57
CA ARG A 118 9.31 5.73 8.82
C ARG A 118 9.57 6.11 10.29
N GLY A 119 10.84 6.00 10.70
CA GLY A 119 11.27 6.27 12.06
C GLY A 119 11.06 5.05 12.94
N ASP A 120 11.94 4.09 12.78
CA ASP A 120 11.99 2.82 13.52
C ASP A 120 10.66 2.05 13.48
N PRO A 121 10.11 1.77 12.30
CA PRO A 121 8.82 1.10 12.23
C PRO A 121 8.92 -0.35 12.72
N VAL A 122 7.87 -0.76 13.46
CA VAL A 122 7.68 -2.12 13.93
C VAL A 122 6.33 -2.62 13.44
N LEU A 123 6.35 -3.74 12.73
CA LEU A 123 5.15 -4.46 12.30
C LEU A 123 4.88 -5.62 13.26
N HIS A 124 3.68 -5.65 13.81
CA HIS A 124 3.09 -6.80 14.47
C HIS A 124 2.05 -7.44 13.55
N ASP A 125 2.14 -8.73 13.30
CA ASP A 125 1.14 -9.53 12.57
C ASP A 125 0.83 -10.78 13.38
N GLY A 126 -0.21 -10.71 14.23
CA GLY A 126 -0.47 -11.69 15.25
C GLY A 126 0.73 -11.85 16.19
N PRO A 127 1.30 -13.06 16.32
CA PRO A 127 2.48 -13.31 17.17
C PRO A 127 3.82 -12.91 16.50
N SER A 128 3.82 -12.53 15.23
CA SER A 128 5.02 -12.14 14.50
C SER A 128 5.39 -10.68 14.77
N ILE A 129 6.68 -10.40 14.93
CA ILE A 129 7.22 -9.06 15.15
C ILE A 129 8.37 -8.83 14.18
N MET A 130 8.30 -7.73 13.41
CA MET A 130 9.30 -7.33 12.43
C MET A 130 9.73 -5.89 12.66
N TYR A 131 11.03 -5.67 12.85
CA TYR A 131 11.68 -4.36 12.89
C TYR A 131 12.23 -4.05 11.51
N CYS A 132 12.07 -2.83 11.02
CA CYS A 132 12.49 -2.45 9.68
C CYS A 132 12.85 -0.96 9.60
N GLU A 133 13.44 -0.51 8.50
CA GLU A 133 13.73 0.90 8.24
C GLU A 133 12.52 1.63 7.67
N GLU A 134 11.74 0.94 6.86
CA GLU A 134 10.54 1.50 6.23
C GLU A 134 9.49 0.40 6.05
N VAL A 135 8.24 0.74 6.34
CA VAL A 135 7.07 -0.07 6.01
C VAL A 135 6.26 0.66 4.96
N ILE A 136 5.96 0.00 3.86
CA ILE A 136 5.05 0.50 2.82
C ILE A 136 3.81 -0.38 2.83
N TYR A 137 2.66 0.20 3.12
CA TYR A 137 1.38 -0.46 3.07
C TYR A 137 0.61 0.00 1.82
N ASP A 138 0.33 -0.92 0.93
CA ASP A 138 -0.52 -0.72 -0.24
C ASP A 138 -1.96 -1.06 0.16
N ILE A 139 -2.83 -0.03 0.23
CA ILE A 139 -4.20 -0.16 0.73
C ILE A 139 -5.05 -0.97 -0.25
N GLU A 140 -4.88 -0.74 -1.55
CA GLU A 140 -5.66 -1.40 -2.60
C GLU A 140 -5.36 -2.90 -2.69
N GLN A 141 -4.08 -3.27 -2.60
CA GLN A 141 -3.65 -4.65 -2.72
C GLN A 141 -3.63 -5.38 -1.36
N ASP A 142 -3.88 -4.69 -0.25
CA ASP A 142 -3.71 -5.19 1.13
C ASP A 142 -2.33 -5.85 1.35
N LYS A 143 -1.28 -5.21 0.84
CA LYS A 143 0.09 -5.72 0.90
C LYS A 143 0.98 -4.83 1.75
N VAL A 144 1.87 -5.47 2.50
CA VAL A 144 2.89 -4.81 3.30
C VAL A 144 4.26 -5.16 2.73
N PHE A 145 5.05 -4.13 2.43
CA PHE A 145 6.45 -4.24 2.04
C PHE A 145 7.33 -3.71 3.17
N LEU A 146 8.31 -4.50 3.57
CA LEU A 146 9.28 -4.16 4.60
C LEU A 146 10.65 -3.97 3.97
N LYS A 147 11.26 -2.80 4.15
CA LYS A 147 12.67 -2.58 3.78
C LYS A 147 13.55 -2.90 4.98
N GLN A 148 14.59 -3.70 4.74
CA GLN A 148 15.56 -4.12 5.74
C GLN A 148 14.93 -4.73 7.00
N GLY A 149 13.91 -5.59 6.79
CA GLY A 149 13.16 -6.22 7.86
C GLY A 149 13.97 -7.28 8.62
N ARG A 150 13.91 -7.23 9.95
CA ARG A 150 14.49 -8.23 10.88
C ARG A 150 13.47 -8.55 11.94
N GLY A 151 13.30 -9.82 12.27
CA GLY A 151 12.35 -10.19 13.32
C GLY A 151 12.01 -11.66 13.35
N THR A 152 10.95 -11.99 14.06
CA THR A 152 10.43 -13.33 14.21
C THR A 152 9.13 -13.48 13.45
N LEU A 153 9.08 -14.44 12.54
CA LEU A 153 7.85 -14.86 11.86
C LEU A 153 7.34 -16.12 12.50
N VAL A 154 6.14 -16.07 13.03
CA VAL A 154 5.43 -17.22 13.59
C VAL A 154 4.40 -17.70 12.57
N GLN A 155 4.57 -18.93 12.11
CA GLN A 155 3.63 -19.51 11.16
C GLN A 155 2.33 -19.88 11.85
N LYS A 156 1.19 -19.44 11.33
CA LYS A 156 -0.12 -19.93 11.78
C LYS A 156 -0.27 -21.40 11.36
N PRO A 157 -0.74 -22.29 12.24
CA PRO A 157 -1.01 -23.68 11.87
C PRO A 157 -1.99 -23.74 10.69
N GLY A 158 -1.58 -24.38 9.58
CA GLY A 158 -2.41 -24.57 8.39
C GLY A 158 -2.07 -23.72 7.17
N GLN A 159 -1.14 -22.77 7.22
CA GLN A 159 -0.63 -22.08 6.05
C GLN A 159 0.48 -22.88 5.38
N LYS A 160 0.16 -23.55 4.23
CA LYS A 160 1.18 -24.18 3.39
C LYS A 160 2.09 -23.10 2.80
N VAL A 161 3.38 -23.15 3.13
CA VAL A 161 4.42 -22.39 2.44
C VAL A 161 4.42 -22.80 0.98
N PRO A 162 4.37 -21.88 -0.01
CA PRO A 162 4.58 -22.26 -1.41
C PRO A 162 5.98 -22.85 -1.54
N GLY A 163 6.02 -24.16 -1.81
CA GLY A 163 7.22 -24.96 -1.77
C GLY A 163 8.29 -24.42 -2.72
N LYS A 164 9.49 -24.26 -2.19
CA LYS A 164 10.74 -24.17 -2.95
C LYS A 164 10.79 -25.38 -3.87
N LYS A 165 10.68 -25.16 -5.20
CA LYS A 165 10.92 -26.21 -6.18
C LYS A 165 12.35 -26.70 -6.00
N GLU A 166 12.50 -27.83 -5.36
CA GLU A 166 13.73 -28.58 -5.28
C GLU A 166 14.09 -29.01 -6.72
N LYS A 167 15.19 -28.47 -7.25
CA LYS A 167 15.76 -28.98 -8.49
C LYS A 167 16.32 -30.36 -8.17
N ALA A 168 15.63 -31.41 -8.62
CA ALA A 168 16.20 -32.72 -8.72
C ALA A 168 17.35 -32.69 -9.74
N GLN A 169 18.50 -33.19 -9.32
CA GLN A 169 19.66 -33.51 -10.17
C GLN A 169 19.33 -34.64 -11.10
#